data_ee5fb355fd426849ca789ad0da1309a7
#
_entry.id   ee5fb355fd426849ca789ad0da1309a7
#
_cell.length_a   1.000
_cell.length_b   1.000
_cell.length_c   1.000
_cell.angle_alpha   90.00
_cell.angle_beta   90.00
_cell.angle_gamma   90.00
#
_symmetry.space_group_name_H-M   'P 1'
#
loop_
_entity.id
_entity.type
_entity.pdbx_description
1 polymer ?
#
loop_
_entity_poly.entity_id
_entity_poly.type
_entity_poly.pdbx_seq_one_letter_code
_entity_poly.pdbx_strand_id
1 'polypeptide(L)'
;MEFDWNNPPFELGSLTQREIEESFEDAFAIRLLPDSPRFGVQARFFNLGMSAGGIGIISVYRTNGRLVRVMRARPFEPEERFFYQRKMGQTLSQ
;
A
#
# COMPACT_ATOMS: atom_id res chain seq x y z
N MET A 1 12.03 -4.56 -4.57
CA MET A 1 10.66 -5.12 -4.60
C MET A 1 10.15 -5.09 -6.03
N GLU A 2 9.65 -6.21 -6.52
CA GLU A 2 9.17 -6.31 -7.88
C GLU A 2 7.65 -6.27 -7.94
N PHE A 3 7.11 -5.62 -8.96
CA PHE A 3 5.66 -5.47 -9.15
C PHE A 3 5.22 -6.08 -10.46
N ASP A 4 4.06 -6.72 -10.43
CA ASP A 4 3.41 -7.25 -11.63
C ASP A 4 2.29 -6.29 -12.04
N TRP A 5 2.50 -5.58 -13.13
CA TRP A 5 1.52 -4.63 -13.67
C TRP A 5 0.81 -5.17 -14.91
N ASN A 6 0.92 -6.47 -15.19
CA ASN A 6 0.23 -7.06 -16.33
C ASN A 6 -1.27 -7.08 -16.09
N ASN A 7 -2.02 -6.41 -16.96
CA ASN A 7 -3.48 -6.35 -16.87
C ASN A 7 -3.96 -6.05 -15.45
N PRO A 8 -3.68 -4.84 -14.93
CA PRO A 8 -4.10 -4.48 -13.59
C PRO A 8 -5.62 -4.69 -13.42
N PRO A 9 -6.06 -5.28 -12.31
CA PRO A 9 -7.49 -5.57 -12.11
C PRO A 9 -8.30 -4.35 -11.69
N PHE A 10 -7.73 -3.15 -11.78
CA PHE A 10 -8.39 -1.90 -11.38
C PHE A 10 -7.90 -0.78 -12.27
N GLU A 11 -8.61 0.34 -12.24
CA GLU A 11 -8.19 1.55 -12.93
C GLU A 11 -7.39 2.42 -11.99
N LEU A 12 -6.24 2.92 -12.46
CA LEU A 12 -5.36 3.73 -11.63
C LEU A 12 -5.93 5.13 -11.35
N GLY A 13 -6.83 5.60 -12.21
CA GLY A 13 -7.41 6.93 -12.05
C GLY A 13 -6.34 8.01 -12.15
N SER A 14 -6.24 8.84 -11.10
CA SER A 14 -5.23 9.91 -11.06
C SER A 14 -3.85 9.42 -10.65
N LEU A 15 -3.72 8.15 -10.24
CA LEU A 15 -2.45 7.60 -9.79
C LEU A 15 -1.66 6.99 -10.93
N THR A 16 -0.34 6.98 -10.80
CA THR A 16 0.55 6.28 -11.72
C THR A 16 1.10 5.03 -11.03
N GLN A 17 1.57 4.07 -11.85
CA GLN A 17 2.22 2.88 -11.34
C GLN A 17 3.42 3.25 -10.46
N ARG A 18 4.19 4.23 -10.90
CA ARG A 18 5.37 4.70 -10.16
C ARG A 18 4.99 5.25 -8.79
N GLU A 19 3.94 6.05 -8.71
CA GLU A 19 3.49 6.60 -7.44
C GLU A 19 3.09 5.50 -6.46
N ILE A 20 2.40 4.48 -6.96
CA ILE A 20 2.01 3.33 -6.15
C ILE A 20 3.24 2.57 -5.66
N GLU A 21 4.20 2.31 -6.54
CA GLU A 21 5.45 1.65 -6.15
C GLU A 21 6.20 2.45 -5.10
N GLU A 22 6.27 3.77 -5.27
CA GLU A 22 6.93 4.65 -4.30
C GLU A 22 6.28 4.57 -2.92
N SER A 23 4.95 4.43 -2.89
CA SER A 23 4.24 4.31 -1.62
C SER A 23 4.59 3.03 -0.86
N PHE A 24 4.99 1.98 -1.56
CA PHE A 24 5.48 0.75 -0.93
C PHE A 24 6.91 0.91 -0.41
N GLU A 25 7.68 1.79 -1.00
CA GLU A 25 9.08 2.05 -0.64
C GLU A 25 9.23 3.11 0.45
N ASP A 26 8.13 3.76 0.81
CA ASP A 26 8.11 4.75 1.89
C ASP A 26 8.62 4.11 3.18
N ALA A 27 9.61 4.76 3.81
CA ALA A 27 10.20 4.27 5.05
C ALA A 27 9.18 4.15 6.19
N PHE A 28 8.10 4.91 6.13
CA PHE A 28 7.04 4.90 7.13
C PHE A 28 5.79 4.14 6.66
N ALA A 29 5.90 3.38 5.57
CA ALA A 29 4.77 2.60 5.07
C ALA A 29 4.26 1.65 6.14
N ILE A 30 2.94 1.57 6.24
CA ILE A 30 2.26 0.67 7.18
C ILE A 30 1.70 -0.49 6.38
N ARG A 31 2.08 -1.70 6.74
CA ARG A 31 1.56 -2.90 6.11
C ARG A 31 0.70 -3.65 7.09
N LEU A 32 -0.56 -3.84 6.70
CA LEU A 32 -1.53 -4.55 7.52
C LEU A 32 -1.73 -5.94 6.97
N LEU A 33 -1.72 -6.91 7.88
CA LEU A 33 -1.93 -8.30 7.53
C LEU A 33 -3.43 -8.58 7.37
N PRO A 34 -3.79 -9.64 6.63
CA PRO A 34 -5.18 -10.02 6.52
C PRO A 34 -5.76 -10.44 7.87
N ASP A 35 -7.04 -10.17 8.05
CA ASP A 35 -7.73 -10.43 9.31
C ASP A 35 -7.87 -11.89 9.65
N SER A 36 -7.75 -12.78 8.68
CA SER A 36 -8.03 -14.20 8.90
C SER A 36 -7.02 -15.10 8.18
N PRO A 37 -6.40 -16.04 8.91
CA PRO A 37 -5.52 -17.02 8.29
C PRO A 37 -6.21 -17.99 7.37
N ARG A 38 -7.56 -18.00 7.33
CA ARG A 38 -8.31 -18.86 6.40
C ARG A 38 -8.02 -18.57 4.94
N PHE A 39 -7.58 -17.37 4.65
CA PHE A 39 -7.40 -16.93 3.27
C PHE A 39 -5.98 -17.11 2.75
N GLY A 40 -5.15 -17.82 3.46
CA GLY A 40 -3.80 -18.24 3.10
C GLY A 40 -3.27 -17.73 1.75
N VAL A 41 -3.39 -18.56 0.72
CA VAL A 41 -2.88 -18.26 -0.63
C VAL A 41 -3.58 -17.06 -1.26
N GLN A 42 -4.82 -16.78 -0.85
CA GLN A 42 -5.59 -15.65 -1.39
C GLN A 42 -5.60 -14.44 -0.46
N ALA A 43 -4.74 -14.47 0.55
CA ALA A 43 -4.67 -13.37 1.50
C ALA A 43 -4.37 -12.05 0.81
N ARG A 44 -5.10 -11.02 1.20
CA ARG A 44 -4.90 -9.67 0.72
C ARG A 44 -4.29 -8.84 1.83
N PHE A 45 -3.27 -8.10 1.48
CA PHE A 45 -2.56 -7.23 2.40
C PHE A 45 -2.89 -5.78 2.07
N PHE A 46 -2.71 -4.91 3.03
CA PHE A 46 -2.89 -3.47 2.82
C PHE A 46 -1.56 -2.78 3.01
N ASN A 47 -1.33 -1.76 2.19
CA ASN A 47 -0.17 -0.89 2.34
C ASN A 47 -0.65 0.56 2.35
N LEU A 48 -0.26 1.30 3.38
CA LEU A 48 -0.48 2.73 3.46
C LEU A 48 0.89 3.41 3.41
N GLY A 49 1.12 4.20 2.39
CA GLY A 49 2.41 4.86 2.23
C GLY A 49 2.29 6.11 1.40
N MET A 50 3.34 6.92 1.42
CA MET A 50 3.42 8.15 0.65
C MET A 50 4.28 7.96 -0.58
N SER A 51 3.83 8.49 -1.71
CA SER A 51 4.67 8.61 -2.89
C SER A 51 5.77 9.64 -2.64
N ALA A 52 6.76 9.66 -3.52
CA ALA A 52 7.83 10.66 -3.43
C ALA A 52 7.30 12.09 -3.57
N GLY A 53 6.20 12.26 -4.29
CA GLY A 53 5.54 13.57 -4.44
C GLY A 53 4.61 13.95 -3.31
N GLY A 54 4.48 13.12 -2.27
CA GLY A 54 3.68 13.45 -1.10
C GLY A 54 2.23 13.01 -1.18
N ILE A 55 1.89 12.11 -2.10
CA ILE A 55 0.53 11.59 -2.21
C ILE A 55 0.42 10.35 -1.33
N GLY A 56 -0.47 10.39 -0.34
CA GLY A 56 -0.77 9.22 0.47
C GLY A 56 -1.63 8.24 -0.31
N ILE A 57 -1.22 6.98 -0.35
CA ILE A 57 -1.88 5.95 -1.15
C ILE A 57 -2.13 4.72 -0.28
N ILE A 58 -3.38 4.25 -0.29
CA ILE A 58 -3.72 2.97 0.30
C ILE A 58 -3.88 1.96 -0.83
N SER A 59 -3.19 0.85 -0.71
CA SER A 59 -3.21 -0.22 -1.71
C SER A 59 -3.63 -1.54 -1.07
N VAL A 60 -4.39 -2.32 -1.83
CA VAL A 60 -4.67 -3.72 -1.49
C VAL A 60 -3.84 -4.56 -2.46
N TYR A 61 -3.07 -5.49 -1.93
CA TYR A 61 -2.16 -6.25 -2.77
C TYR A 61 -2.06 -7.71 -2.35
N ARG A 62 -1.54 -8.52 -3.25
CA ARG A 62 -1.15 -9.90 -3.01
C ARG A 62 0.35 -10.04 -3.27
N THR A 63 0.97 -10.98 -2.61
CA THR A 63 2.38 -11.24 -2.84
C THR A 63 2.69 -12.71 -2.56
N ASN A 64 3.68 -13.23 -3.28
CA ASN A 64 4.26 -14.54 -3.02
C ASN A 64 5.62 -14.41 -2.31
N GLY A 65 5.94 -13.21 -1.79
CA GLY A 65 7.23 -12.91 -1.16
C GLY A 65 8.24 -12.32 -2.12
N ARG A 66 8.04 -12.42 -3.43
CA ARG A 66 8.95 -11.89 -4.46
C ARG A 66 8.27 -10.83 -5.31
N LEU A 67 7.07 -11.12 -5.75
CA LEU A 67 6.33 -10.29 -6.69
C LEU A 67 5.10 -9.73 -5.99
N VAL A 68 4.86 -8.45 -6.17
CA VAL A 68 3.69 -7.76 -5.61
C VAL A 68 2.71 -7.50 -6.75
N ARG A 69 1.48 -7.92 -6.56
CA ARG A 69 0.40 -7.59 -7.48
C ARG A 69 -0.62 -6.70 -6.78
N VAL A 70 -0.69 -5.47 -7.21
CA VAL A 70 -1.63 -4.51 -6.65
C VAL A 70 -3.01 -4.80 -7.21
N MET A 71 -3.97 -5.02 -6.32
CA MET A 71 -5.35 -5.35 -6.67
C MET A 71 -6.24 -4.12 -6.69
N ARG A 72 -5.89 -3.11 -5.91
CA ARG A 72 -6.58 -1.83 -5.79
C ARG A 72 -5.65 -0.80 -5.21
N ALA A 73 -5.84 0.46 -5.59
CA ALA A 73 -5.13 1.57 -4.97
C ALA A 73 -5.95 2.84 -5.12
N ARG A 74 -5.90 3.69 -4.13
CA ARG A 74 -6.51 5.01 -4.17
C ARG A 74 -5.77 5.95 -3.24
N PRO A 75 -5.92 7.28 -3.44
CA PRO A 75 -5.35 8.23 -2.48
C PRO A 75 -5.99 8.07 -1.10
N PHE A 76 -5.27 8.48 -0.07
CA PHE A 76 -5.78 8.46 1.31
C PHE A 76 -7.06 9.29 1.43
N GLU A 77 -7.99 8.77 2.19
CA GLU A 77 -9.05 9.57 2.79
C GLU A 77 -8.55 10.13 4.12
N PRO A 78 -9.25 11.09 4.73
CA PRO A 78 -8.79 11.69 5.99
C PRO A 78 -8.46 10.69 7.09
N GLU A 79 -9.21 9.58 7.17
CA GLU A 79 -8.99 8.56 8.19
C GLU A 79 -7.66 7.85 8.02
N GLU A 80 -7.30 7.49 6.77
CA GLU A 80 -6.01 6.86 6.49
C GLU A 80 -4.87 7.83 6.74
N ARG A 81 -5.05 9.09 6.36
CA ARG A 81 -4.03 10.12 6.59
C ARG A 81 -3.77 10.28 8.08
N PHE A 82 -4.81 10.34 8.86
CA PHE A 82 -4.70 10.46 10.32
C PHE A 82 -3.97 9.25 10.91
N PHE A 83 -4.36 8.06 10.49
CA PHE A 83 -3.75 6.82 10.96
C PHE A 83 -2.26 6.76 10.59
N TYR A 84 -1.94 7.10 9.35
CA TYR A 84 -0.55 7.10 8.86
C TYR A 84 0.30 8.12 9.66
N GLN A 85 -0.20 9.33 9.82
CA GLN A 85 0.53 10.37 10.54
C GLN A 85 0.74 10.01 12.00
N ARG A 86 -0.24 9.39 12.62
CA ARG A 86 -0.15 8.96 14.01
C ARG A 86 0.92 7.89 14.18
N LYS A 87 0.96 6.92 13.28
CA LYS A 87 1.97 5.86 13.32
C LYS A 87 3.37 6.42 13.06
N MET A 88 3.49 7.33 12.12
CA MET A 88 4.76 8.00 11.84
C MET A 88 5.25 8.76 13.07
N GLY A 89 4.37 9.50 13.73
CA GLY A 89 4.70 10.22 14.96
C GLY A 89 5.17 9.31 16.06
N GLN A 90 4.54 8.16 16.24
CA GLN A 90 4.95 7.17 17.23
C GLN A 90 6.35 6.63 16.92
N THR A 91 6.64 6.37 15.66
CA THR A 91 7.96 5.88 15.23
C THR A 91 9.04 6.92 15.50
N LEU A 92 8.76 8.17 15.18
CA LEU A 92 9.73 9.26 15.36
C LEU A 92 9.97 9.63 16.82
N SER A 93 9.04 9.30 17.72
CA SER A 93 9.16 9.64 19.14
C SER A 93 9.94 8.60 19.95
N GLN A 94 10.37 7.53 19.33
CA GLN A 94 11.10 6.46 20.01
C GLN A 94 12.60 6.69 20.05
#